data_7675fd03e6b2dd549cec198340c91766
#
_entry.id   7675fd03e6b2dd549cec198340c91766
#
_cell.length_a   1.000
_cell.length_b   1.000
_cell.length_c   1.000
_cell.angle_alpha   90.00
_cell.angle_beta   90.00
_cell.angle_gamma   90.00
#
_symmetry.space_group_name_H-M   'P 1'
#
loop_
_entity.id
_entity.type
_entity.pdbx_description
1 polymer ?
#
loop_
_entity_poly.entity_id
_entity_poly.type
_entity_poly.pdbx_seq_one_letter_code
_entity_poly.pdbx_strand_id
1 'polypeptide(L)'
;MAVKPFEARVRFRPGVAIVDLHGELDATGEDALNAAYADASSRSPGTILLNFGDVQFMDTTGIALIVGLLAQARKVRRRLLVYGLSNHYVEIFHITRLADFMSMFPDEASALAGAPAPDAKPTT
;
A
#
# COMPACT_ATOMS: atom_id res chain seq x y z
N MET A 1 -18.07 -20.03 9.83
CA MET A 1 -17.11 -19.88 8.73
C MET A 1 -15.93 -19.03 9.17
N ALA A 2 -14.74 -19.51 8.96
CA ALA A 2 -13.56 -18.79 9.42
C ALA A 2 -13.29 -17.56 8.56
N VAL A 3 -13.14 -16.41 9.21
CA VAL A 3 -12.66 -15.20 8.56
C VAL A 3 -11.14 -15.30 8.50
N LYS A 4 -10.56 -15.00 7.34
CA LYS A 4 -9.10 -14.97 7.22
C LYS A 4 -8.56 -13.77 7.97
N PRO A 5 -7.74 -13.97 9.01
CA PRO A 5 -7.17 -12.85 9.72
C PRO A 5 -6.26 -12.05 8.81
N PHE A 6 -6.16 -10.75 9.08
CA PHE A 6 -5.27 -9.89 8.32
C PHE A 6 -3.82 -10.18 8.69
N GLU A 7 -2.98 -10.30 7.68
CA GLU A 7 -1.54 -10.48 7.85
C GLU A 7 -0.80 -9.53 6.90
N ALA A 8 0.37 -9.06 7.32
CA ALA A 8 1.21 -8.20 6.50
C ALA A 8 2.67 -8.63 6.65
N ARG A 9 3.38 -8.71 5.54
CA ARG A 9 4.80 -9.06 5.48
C ARG A 9 5.55 -8.05 4.65
N VAL A 10 6.81 -7.82 4.98
CA VAL A 10 7.63 -6.82 4.30
C VAL A 10 8.75 -7.49 3.52
N ARG A 11 8.93 -7.05 2.27
CA ARG A 11 10.08 -7.43 1.44
C ARG A 11 10.82 -6.16 1.06
N PHE A 12 12.13 -6.23 1.01
CA PHE A 12 12.95 -5.07 0.67
C PHE A 12 13.63 -5.23 -0.67
N ARG A 13 13.68 -4.14 -1.43
CA ARG A 13 14.44 -4.01 -2.66
C ARG A 13 15.16 -2.67 -2.63
N PRO A 14 16.19 -2.44 -3.46
CA PRO A 14 16.88 -1.14 -3.47
C PRO A 14 15.90 0.01 -3.65
N GLY A 15 15.81 0.89 -2.65
CA GLY A 15 14.94 2.06 -2.68
C GLY A 15 13.46 1.81 -2.50
N VAL A 16 13.03 0.54 -2.37
CA VAL A 16 11.60 0.19 -2.29
C VAL A 16 11.38 -0.84 -1.19
N ALA A 17 10.35 -0.63 -0.38
CA ALA A 17 9.86 -1.65 0.53
C ALA A 17 8.49 -2.10 0.03
N ILE A 18 8.26 -3.40 0.01
CA ILE A 18 6.99 -3.98 -0.45
C ILE A 18 6.30 -4.58 0.76
N VAL A 19 5.04 -4.20 0.97
CA VAL A 19 4.22 -4.76 2.05
C VAL A 19 3.17 -5.67 1.41
N ASP A 20 3.32 -6.97 1.61
CA ASP A 20 2.36 -7.96 1.13
C ASP A 20 1.25 -8.10 2.16
N LEU A 21 0.02 -7.80 1.75
CA LEU A 21 -1.15 -7.82 2.60
C LEU A 21 -2.00 -9.03 2.27
N HIS A 22 -2.55 -9.68 3.31
CA HIS A 22 -3.39 -10.87 3.16
C HIS A 22 -4.64 -10.75 4.03
N GLY A 23 -5.74 -11.27 3.53
CA GLY A 23 -6.95 -11.46 4.32
C GLY A 23 -7.91 -10.29 4.23
N GLU A 24 -8.58 -10.00 5.35
CA GLU A 24 -9.58 -8.95 5.40
C GLU A 24 -9.07 -7.79 6.25
N LEU A 25 -9.09 -6.59 5.69
CA LEU A 25 -8.59 -5.41 6.37
C LEU A 25 -9.74 -4.63 7.00
N ASP A 26 -9.82 -4.71 8.32
CA ASP A 26 -10.76 -3.98 9.15
C ASP A 26 -10.02 -3.46 10.38
N ALA A 27 -10.76 -3.01 11.40
CA ALA A 27 -10.15 -2.46 12.60
C ALA A 27 -9.20 -3.44 13.30
N THR A 28 -9.46 -4.75 13.20
CA THR A 28 -8.61 -5.76 13.87
C THR A 28 -7.23 -5.89 13.21
N GLY A 29 -7.07 -5.40 11.99
CA GLY A 29 -5.81 -5.44 11.28
C GLY A 29 -4.91 -4.22 11.52
N GLU A 30 -5.36 -3.25 12.28
CA GLU A 30 -4.65 -1.98 12.45
C GLU A 30 -3.23 -2.17 12.98
N ASP A 31 -3.06 -2.96 14.04
CA ASP A 31 -1.75 -3.16 14.65
C ASP A 31 -0.78 -3.86 13.69
N ALA A 32 -1.25 -4.90 13.00
CA ALA A 32 -0.42 -5.63 12.04
C ALA A 32 -0.01 -4.72 10.87
N LEU A 33 -0.95 -3.91 10.37
CA LEU A 33 -0.67 -3.00 9.27
C LEU A 33 0.35 -1.93 9.68
N ASN A 34 0.14 -1.33 10.85
CA ASN A 34 1.04 -0.28 11.34
C ASN A 34 2.43 -0.84 11.65
N ALA A 35 2.52 -2.05 12.21
CA ALA A 35 3.80 -2.69 12.47
C ALA A 35 4.55 -2.98 11.17
N ALA A 36 3.86 -3.48 10.15
CA ALA A 36 4.47 -3.74 8.86
C ALA A 36 4.94 -2.45 8.18
N TYR A 37 4.14 -1.40 8.26
CA TYR A 37 4.50 -0.11 7.68
C TYR A 37 5.73 0.47 8.39
N ALA A 38 5.79 0.36 9.72
CA ALA A 38 6.95 0.83 10.49
C ALA A 38 8.20 0.05 10.09
N ASP A 39 8.09 -1.27 9.92
CA ASP A 39 9.20 -2.10 9.47
C ASP A 39 9.65 -1.71 8.07
N ALA A 40 8.69 -1.51 7.16
CA ALA A 40 9.00 -1.05 5.80
C ALA A 40 9.72 0.29 5.81
N SER A 41 9.33 1.19 6.71
CA SER A 41 9.91 2.53 6.82
C SER A 41 11.30 2.52 7.45
N SER A 42 11.68 1.44 8.16
CA SER A 42 12.92 1.38 8.94
C SER A 42 14.19 1.57 8.12
N ARG A 43 14.13 1.26 6.82
CA ARG A 43 15.27 1.44 5.90
C ARG A 43 15.16 2.72 5.07
N SER A 44 14.25 3.61 5.45
CA SER A 44 14.04 4.90 4.76
C SER A 44 13.90 4.77 3.24
N PRO A 45 13.01 3.87 2.75
CA PRO A 45 12.82 3.74 1.30
C PRO A 45 12.19 5.00 0.73
N GLY A 46 12.50 5.31 -0.51
CA GLY A 46 11.81 6.39 -1.23
C GLY A 46 10.39 6.03 -1.61
N THR A 47 10.13 4.73 -1.75
CA THR A 47 8.82 4.22 -2.18
C THR A 47 8.43 3.04 -1.30
N ILE A 48 7.16 3.03 -0.87
CA ILE A 48 6.54 1.84 -0.27
C ILE A 48 5.44 1.38 -1.21
N LEU A 49 5.45 0.09 -1.51
CA LEU A 49 4.52 -0.54 -2.42
C LEU A 49 3.61 -1.48 -1.63
N LEU A 50 2.30 -1.25 -1.69
CA LEU A 50 1.33 -2.10 -1.01
C LEU A 50 0.77 -3.12 -2.00
N ASN A 51 0.90 -4.39 -1.67
CA ASN A 51 0.38 -5.49 -2.46
C ASN A 51 -0.98 -5.92 -1.92
N PHE A 52 -2.04 -5.64 -2.68
CA PHE A 52 -3.42 -5.99 -2.33
C PHE A 52 -3.90 -7.28 -3.01
N GLY A 53 -3.02 -7.99 -3.72
CA GLY A 53 -3.42 -9.17 -4.51
C GLY A 53 -4.14 -10.24 -3.71
N ASP A 54 -3.84 -10.37 -2.42
CA ASP A 54 -4.46 -11.36 -1.53
C ASP A 54 -5.38 -10.72 -0.48
N VAL A 55 -5.74 -9.46 -0.65
CA VAL A 55 -6.74 -8.82 0.20
C VAL A 55 -8.11 -9.09 -0.39
N GLN A 56 -8.93 -9.80 0.37
CA GLN A 56 -10.24 -10.24 -0.09
C GLN A 56 -11.33 -9.22 0.20
N PHE A 57 -11.13 -8.40 1.22
CA PHE A 57 -12.15 -7.45 1.64
C PHE A 57 -11.53 -6.34 2.48
N MET A 58 -12.02 -5.13 2.28
CA MET A 58 -11.74 -3.98 3.16
C MET A 58 -13.07 -3.32 3.49
N ASP A 59 -13.30 -3.05 4.78
CA ASP A 59 -14.44 -2.22 5.17
C ASP A 59 -14.01 -0.74 5.21
N THR A 60 -14.91 0.11 5.64
CA THR A 60 -14.66 1.56 5.73
C THR A 60 -13.47 1.86 6.65
N THR A 61 -13.35 1.12 7.76
CA THR A 61 -12.23 1.29 8.69
C THR A 61 -10.92 0.88 8.02
N GLY A 62 -10.93 -0.24 7.27
CA GLY A 62 -9.75 -0.68 6.53
C GLY A 62 -9.28 0.37 5.53
N ILE A 63 -10.20 0.96 4.79
CA ILE A 63 -9.89 2.03 3.85
C ILE A 63 -9.29 3.23 4.59
N ALA A 64 -9.86 3.59 5.75
CA ALA A 64 -9.34 4.69 6.56
C ALA A 64 -7.92 4.42 7.05
N LEU A 65 -7.58 3.16 7.35
CA LEU A 65 -6.22 2.79 7.72
C LEU A 65 -5.24 3.05 6.57
N ILE A 66 -5.65 2.76 5.34
CA ILE A 66 -4.81 3.05 4.16
C ILE A 66 -4.63 4.56 3.99
N VAL A 67 -5.68 5.35 4.21
CA VAL A 67 -5.56 6.82 4.20
C VAL A 67 -4.54 7.29 5.23
N GLY A 68 -4.53 6.65 6.41
CA GLY A 68 -3.54 6.96 7.45
C GLY A 68 -2.11 6.71 7.01
N LEU A 69 -1.87 5.59 6.31
CA LEU A 69 -0.54 5.30 5.77
C LEU A 69 -0.14 6.33 4.71
N LEU A 70 -1.07 6.72 3.86
CA LEU A 70 -0.81 7.76 2.86
C LEU A 70 -0.40 9.07 3.52
N ALA A 71 -1.10 9.46 4.59
CA ALA A 71 -0.77 10.67 5.33
C ALA A 71 0.65 10.61 5.91
N GLN A 72 1.03 9.46 6.47
CA GLN A 72 2.39 9.27 7.00
C GLN A 72 3.45 9.36 5.91
N ALA A 73 3.18 8.74 4.76
CA ALA A 73 4.11 8.78 3.63
C ALA A 73 4.32 10.22 3.13
N ARG A 74 3.24 10.98 3.03
CA ARG A 74 3.30 12.37 2.55
C ARG A 74 4.10 13.26 3.49
N LYS A 75 4.05 13.02 4.79
CA LYS A 75 4.82 13.81 5.75
C LYS A 75 6.32 13.76 5.51
N VAL A 76 6.82 12.62 5.03
CA VAL A 76 8.25 12.42 4.77
C VAL A 76 8.56 12.40 3.27
N ARG A 77 7.59 12.81 2.44
CA ARG A 77 7.71 12.85 0.98
C ARG A 77 8.07 11.50 0.38
N ARG A 78 7.52 10.44 0.96
CA ARG A 78 7.69 9.07 0.47
C ARG A 78 6.55 8.76 -0.49
N ARG A 79 6.85 8.06 -1.57
CA ARG A 79 5.82 7.62 -2.50
C ARG A 79 5.15 6.36 -1.95
N LEU A 80 3.82 6.36 -2.02
CA LEU A 80 3.03 5.18 -1.66
C LEU A 80 2.30 4.72 -2.92
N LEU A 81 2.64 3.51 -3.37
CA LEU A 81 2.04 2.90 -4.57
C LEU A 81 1.27 1.66 -4.15
N VAL A 82 0.29 1.28 -4.95
CA VAL A 82 -0.49 0.07 -4.69
C VAL A 82 -0.61 -0.77 -5.96
N TYR A 83 -0.73 -2.09 -5.80
CA TYR A 83 -1.05 -2.98 -6.92
C TYR A 83 -1.94 -4.12 -6.46
N GLY A 84 -2.60 -4.73 -7.42
CA GLY A 84 -3.41 -5.92 -7.17
C GLY A 84 -4.79 -5.67 -6.58
N LEU A 85 -5.24 -4.42 -6.54
CA LEU A 85 -6.61 -4.12 -6.11
C LEU A 85 -7.61 -4.73 -7.09
N SER A 86 -8.70 -5.31 -6.54
CA SER A 86 -9.80 -5.73 -7.38
C SER A 86 -10.45 -4.52 -8.05
N ASN A 87 -11.18 -4.76 -9.14
CA ASN A 87 -11.87 -3.67 -9.85
C ASN A 87 -12.80 -2.90 -8.93
N HIS A 88 -13.44 -3.59 -7.98
CA HIS A 88 -14.31 -2.97 -7.00
C HIS A 88 -13.56 -1.91 -6.16
N TYR A 89 -12.37 -2.25 -5.65
CA TYR A 89 -11.60 -1.31 -4.83
C TYR A 89 -10.90 -0.25 -5.66
N VAL A 90 -10.50 -0.57 -6.89
CA VAL A 90 -10.01 0.46 -7.82
C VAL A 90 -11.06 1.55 -7.98
N GLU A 91 -12.31 1.16 -8.19
CA GLU A 91 -13.40 2.11 -8.34
C GLU A 91 -13.63 2.93 -7.07
N ILE A 92 -13.60 2.27 -5.90
CA ILE A 92 -13.75 2.96 -4.62
C ILE A 92 -12.62 3.97 -4.43
N PHE A 93 -11.39 3.62 -4.77
CA PHE A 93 -10.25 4.52 -4.64
C PHE A 93 -10.37 5.73 -5.58
N HIS A 94 -10.98 5.56 -6.74
CA HIS A 94 -11.29 6.69 -7.62
C HIS A 94 -12.40 7.57 -7.06
N ILE A 95 -13.49 6.98 -6.59
CA ILE A 95 -14.63 7.71 -6.04
C ILE A 95 -14.23 8.52 -4.80
N THR A 96 -13.39 7.95 -3.95
CA THR A 96 -12.92 8.61 -2.72
C THR A 96 -11.74 9.54 -2.97
N ARG A 97 -11.28 9.67 -4.19
CA ARG A 97 -10.14 10.51 -4.59
C ARG A 97 -8.79 10.03 -4.04
N LEU A 98 -8.72 8.84 -3.46
CA LEU A 98 -7.43 8.27 -3.04
C LEU A 98 -6.49 8.06 -4.22
N ALA A 99 -7.03 7.73 -5.39
CA ALA A 99 -6.24 7.55 -6.59
C ALA A 99 -5.53 8.81 -7.05
N ASP A 100 -5.93 9.97 -6.57
CA ASP A 100 -5.25 11.24 -6.88
C ASP A 100 -3.90 11.34 -6.17
N PHE A 101 -3.69 10.56 -5.11
CA PHE A 101 -2.50 10.64 -4.26
C PHE A 101 -1.67 9.37 -4.27
N MET A 102 -2.19 8.28 -4.81
CA MET A 102 -1.52 6.98 -4.90
C MET A 102 -1.67 6.44 -6.31
N SER A 103 -0.56 6.08 -6.94
CA SER A 103 -0.64 5.41 -8.23
C SER A 103 -1.00 3.94 -8.03
N MET A 104 -1.90 3.43 -8.87
CA MET A 104 -2.38 2.06 -8.82
C MET A 104 -1.89 1.29 -10.04
N PHE A 105 -1.48 0.06 -9.83
CA PHE A 105 -0.95 -0.79 -10.87
C PHE A 105 -1.62 -2.16 -10.84
N PRO A 106 -1.67 -2.88 -11.97
CA PRO A 106 -2.29 -4.21 -11.98
C PRO A 106 -1.44 -5.28 -11.30
N ASP A 107 -0.11 -5.14 -11.32
CA ASP A 107 0.79 -6.16 -10.80
C ASP A 107 2.09 -5.53 -10.28
N GLU A 108 2.93 -6.38 -9.66
CA GLU A 108 4.17 -5.93 -9.05
C GLU A 108 5.17 -5.41 -10.09
N ALA A 109 5.29 -6.09 -11.23
CA ALA A 109 6.23 -5.67 -12.26
C ALA A 109 5.92 -4.28 -12.78
N SER A 110 4.64 -4.00 -13.04
CA SER A 110 4.20 -2.66 -13.48
C SER A 110 4.46 -1.61 -12.40
N ALA A 111 4.19 -1.96 -11.14
CA ALA A 111 4.39 -1.04 -10.02
C ALA A 111 5.88 -0.72 -9.84
N LEU A 112 6.74 -1.72 -9.91
CA LEU A 112 8.19 -1.51 -9.77
C LEU A 112 8.74 -0.71 -10.94
N ALA A 113 8.23 -0.93 -12.16
CA ALA A 113 8.62 -0.15 -13.33
C ALA A 113 8.16 1.32 -13.21
N GLY A 114 7.04 1.56 -12.52
CA GLY A 114 6.54 2.91 -12.27
C GLY A 114 7.18 3.60 -11.09
N ALA A 115 7.92 2.87 -10.24
CA ALA A 115 8.62 3.48 -9.12
C ALA A 115 9.85 4.23 -9.64
N PRO A 116 10.09 5.47 -9.19
CA PRO A 116 11.26 6.20 -9.64
C PRO A 116 12.54 5.55 -9.11
N ALA A 117 13.61 5.62 -9.90
CA ALA A 117 14.94 5.26 -9.42
C ALA A 117 15.28 6.15 -8.22
N PRO A 118 16.14 5.67 -7.27
CA PRO A 118 16.42 6.44 -6.05
C PRO A 118 16.86 7.88 -6.28
N ASP A 119 17.51 8.17 -7.40
CA ASP A 119 17.99 9.50 -7.74
C ASP A 119 17.22 10.14 -8.89
N ALA A 120 16.16 9.50 -9.38
CA ALA A 120 15.38 10.04 -10.49
C ALA A 120 14.43 11.12 -10.00
N LYS A 121 14.31 12.18 -10.77
CA LYS A 121 13.31 13.21 -10.49
C LYS A 121 11.95 12.72 -10.98
N PRO A 122 10.88 12.97 -10.22
CA PRO A 122 9.55 12.62 -10.70
C PRO A 122 9.25 13.43 -11.97
N THR A 123 8.76 12.72 -12.99
CA THR A 123 8.24 13.37 -14.19
C THR A 123 6.78 13.72 -13.92
N THR A 124 6.42 14.92 -14.20
CA THR A 124 5.04 15.37 -14.07
C THR A 124 4.18 14.84 -15.18
#